data_5aa7660a58ad51935abf92a4ed1c5356
#
_entry.id   5aa7660a58ad51935abf92a4ed1c5356
#
_cell.length_a   1.000
_cell.length_b   1.000
_cell.length_c   1.000
_cell.angle_alpha   90.00
_cell.angle_beta   90.00
_cell.angle_gamma   90.00
#
_symmetry.space_group_name_H-M   'P 1'
#
loop_
_entity.id
_entity.type
_entity.pdbx_description
1 polymer ?
#
loop_
_entity_poly.entity_id
_entity_poly.type
_entity_poly.pdbx_seq_one_letter_code
_entity_poly.pdbx_strand_id
1 'polypeptide(L)'
;YCHSCDKTYLPNKENTYKEYIPPVKQTVFDLIDPELVKRSLDSYNINHFAIFLKKIFGSEADKLIKKFHLGTSSDNGVVYWQIDQKMRIRTGKVMAYDPNTGKRIKTTFPTWIHKILGQTMKQCFFGLHQTAIDLKADIHIVESEKTAVIMSYFHPEITWLASGGSTALQSYKFEALKGRKVCLFPDQGKYELWNEQMERLQFKHPSINFQPTSVDCEIWHTNNLIEESDDIADYYIKNHSHDK
;
A
#
# COMPACT_ATOMS: atom_id res chain seq x y z
N TYR A 1 -53.05 39.33 5.41
CA TYR A 1 -53.50 40.69 5.17
C TYR A 1 -54.76 40.94 5.96
N CYS A 2 -54.84 42.05 6.72
CA CYS A 2 -55.99 42.42 7.45
C CYS A 2 -56.69 43.68 6.77
N HIS A 3 -57.89 43.52 6.22
CA HIS A 3 -58.65 44.61 5.53
C HIS A 3 -59.06 45.71 6.46
N SER A 4 -59.06 45.54 7.79
CA SER A 4 -59.48 46.54 8.75
C SER A 4 -58.38 47.51 9.19
N CYS A 5 -57.10 47.11 9.12
CA CYS A 5 -55.94 47.92 9.54
C CYS A 5 -54.81 47.99 8.50
N ASP A 6 -55.03 47.45 7.31
CA ASP A 6 -54.16 47.47 6.15
C ASP A 6 -52.70 46.86 6.48
N LYS A 7 -52.64 45.94 7.43
CA LYS A 7 -51.40 45.28 7.84
C LYS A 7 -51.40 43.82 7.46
N THR A 8 -50.30 43.39 6.92
CA THR A 8 -50.00 41.95 6.67
C THR A 8 -49.35 41.36 7.88
N TYR A 9 -50.01 40.43 8.53
CA TYR A 9 -49.39 39.61 9.60
C TYR A 9 -48.91 38.33 8.94
N LEU A 10 -47.60 38.26 8.67
CA LEU A 10 -46.95 37.01 8.33
C LEU A 10 -46.68 36.30 9.66
N PRO A 11 -46.98 35.01 9.79
CA PRO A 11 -46.52 34.27 10.94
C PRO A 11 -44.99 34.33 10.98
N ASN A 12 -44.42 34.66 12.15
CA ASN A 12 -43.00 34.51 12.38
C ASN A 12 -42.66 33.06 12.09
N LYS A 13 -42.17 32.79 10.90
CA LYS A 13 -41.45 31.54 10.63
C LYS A 13 -40.14 31.67 11.39
N GLU A 14 -40.09 31.17 12.61
CA GLU A 14 -38.85 30.63 13.12
C GLU A 14 -38.41 29.58 12.10
N ASN A 15 -37.52 30.01 11.25
CA ASN A 15 -36.88 29.13 10.26
C ASN A 15 -36.04 28.14 11.00
N THR A 16 -36.66 27.14 11.60
CA THR A 16 -35.98 25.89 11.91
C THR A 16 -35.80 25.14 10.61
N TYR A 17 -34.90 25.62 9.74
CA TYR A 17 -34.32 24.78 8.73
C TYR A 17 -33.56 23.72 9.49
N LYS A 18 -34.19 22.59 9.78
CA LYS A 18 -33.45 21.36 10.03
C LYS A 18 -32.73 21.08 8.72
N GLU A 19 -31.43 21.35 8.69
CA GLU A 19 -30.59 20.86 7.60
C GLU A 19 -30.93 19.39 7.41
N TYR A 20 -31.48 19.04 6.26
CA TYR A 20 -31.64 17.64 5.88
C TYR A 20 -30.25 17.09 5.63
N ILE A 21 -29.66 16.50 6.66
CA ILE A 21 -28.43 15.70 6.53
C ILE A 21 -28.90 14.36 5.96
N PRO A 22 -28.66 14.10 4.67
CA PRO A 22 -29.05 12.83 4.08
C PRO A 22 -28.33 11.73 4.86
N PRO A 23 -29.00 10.59 5.16
CA PRO A 23 -28.36 9.49 5.85
C PRO A 23 -27.12 9.09 5.06
N VAL A 24 -25.96 9.18 5.70
CA VAL A 24 -24.70 8.71 5.11
C VAL A 24 -24.89 7.21 4.90
N LYS A 25 -25.05 6.79 3.63
CA LYS A 25 -25.04 5.37 3.28
C LYS A 25 -23.69 4.80 3.74
N GLN A 26 -23.69 4.10 4.83
CA GLN A 26 -22.50 3.34 5.24
C GLN A 26 -22.22 2.32 4.14
N THR A 27 -21.16 2.54 3.39
CA THR A 27 -20.68 1.55 2.43
C THR A 27 -20.15 0.36 3.24
N VAL A 28 -20.85 -0.75 3.18
CA VAL A 28 -20.37 -2.01 3.75
C VAL A 28 -19.30 -2.52 2.78
N PHE A 29 -18.10 -2.71 3.31
CA PHE A 29 -17.00 -3.29 2.54
C PHE A 29 -16.93 -4.79 2.80
N ASP A 30 -16.80 -5.56 1.72
CA ASP A 30 -16.59 -6.99 1.79
C ASP A 30 -15.18 -7.33 2.34
N LEU A 31 -14.99 -8.56 2.71
CA LEU A 31 -13.68 -9.15 3.06
C LEU A 31 -13.46 -10.38 2.20
N ILE A 32 -12.21 -10.65 1.85
CA ILE A 32 -11.85 -11.90 1.17
C ILE A 32 -11.92 -13.05 2.15
N ASP A 33 -12.45 -14.18 1.69
CA ASP A 33 -12.44 -15.44 2.44
C ASP A 33 -10.99 -15.88 2.73
N PRO A 34 -10.59 -16.09 3.99
CA PRO A 34 -9.27 -16.58 4.36
C PRO A 34 -8.86 -17.88 3.67
N GLU A 35 -9.80 -18.75 3.34
CA GLU A 35 -9.50 -20.01 2.64
C GLU A 35 -8.99 -19.77 1.20
N LEU A 36 -9.37 -18.67 0.56
CA LEU A 36 -8.80 -18.29 -0.73
C LEU A 36 -7.31 -17.95 -0.61
N VAL A 37 -6.94 -17.20 0.44
CA VAL A 37 -5.53 -16.90 0.72
C VAL A 37 -4.78 -18.18 1.02
N LYS A 38 -5.26 -18.99 1.95
CA LYS A 38 -4.60 -20.24 2.37
C LYS A 38 -4.32 -21.18 1.17
N ARG A 39 -5.28 -21.34 0.26
CA ARG A 39 -5.10 -22.12 -0.98
C ARG A 39 -4.05 -21.55 -1.92
N SER A 40 -3.80 -20.23 -1.89
CA SER A 40 -2.78 -19.60 -2.71
C SER A 40 -1.36 -19.70 -2.11
N LEU A 41 -1.24 -20.02 -0.80
CA LEU A 41 0.06 -20.10 -0.10
C LEU A 41 0.78 -21.41 -0.39
N ASP A 42 0.91 -21.75 -1.65
CA ASP A 42 1.51 -22.99 -2.15
C ASP A 42 2.14 -22.77 -3.53
N SER A 43 2.69 -23.84 -4.09
CA SER A 43 3.18 -23.89 -5.48
C SER A 43 4.25 -22.84 -5.82
N TYR A 44 5.12 -22.55 -4.86
CA TYR A 44 6.20 -21.54 -5.02
C TYR A 44 7.27 -21.95 -6.02
N ASN A 45 7.30 -23.20 -6.47
CA ASN A 45 8.16 -23.69 -7.53
C ASN A 45 7.75 -23.21 -8.93
N ILE A 46 6.51 -22.74 -9.09
CA ILE A 46 6.02 -22.15 -10.35
C ILE A 46 5.76 -20.64 -10.21
N ASN A 47 5.76 -20.09 -8.99
CA ASN A 47 5.59 -18.65 -8.77
C ASN A 47 6.85 -17.90 -9.21
N HIS A 48 6.76 -17.14 -10.28
CA HIS A 48 7.92 -16.46 -10.89
C HIS A 48 8.60 -15.49 -9.94
N PHE A 49 7.86 -14.80 -9.09
CA PHE A 49 8.48 -13.90 -8.09
C PHE A 49 9.16 -14.67 -6.96
N ALA A 50 8.58 -15.78 -6.51
CA ALA A 50 9.21 -16.64 -5.52
C ALA A 50 10.51 -17.29 -6.06
N ILE A 51 10.50 -17.71 -7.33
CA ILE A 51 11.70 -18.21 -8.02
C ILE A 51 12.80 -17.14 -8.05
N PHE A 52 12.44 -15.91 -8.42
CA PHE A 52 13.36 -14.78 -8.42
C PHE A 52 13.94 -14.49 -7.02
N LEU A 53 13.09 -14.45 -5.98
CA LEU A 53 13.57 -14.26 -4.60
C LEU A 53 14.54 -15.34 -4.16
N LYS A 54 14.24 -16.62 -4.48
CA LYS A 54 15.13 -17.76 -4.15
C LYS A 54 16.46 -17.68 -4.87
N LYS A 55 16.47 -17.19 -6.11
CA LYS A 55 17.70 -16.97 -6.88
C LYS A 55 18.61 -15.94 -6.22
N ILE A 56 18.06 -14.87 -5.65
CA ILE A 56 18.84 -13.78 -5.04
C ILE A 56 19.22 -14.11 -3.59
N PHE A 57 18.27 -14.58 -2.79
CA PHE A 57 18.38 -14.68 -1.33
C PHE A 57 18.48 -16.11 -0.81
N GLY A 58 18.48 -17.12 -1.71
CA GLY A 58 18.57 -18.54 -1.31
C GLY A 58 17.42 -18.93 -0.37
N SER A 59 17.76 -19.59 0.74
CA SER A 59 16.77 -20.04 1.74
C SER A 59 16.06 -18.92 2.49
N GLU A 60 16.64 -17.72 2.56
CA GLU A 60 16.00 -16.57 3.22
C GLU A 60 14.72 -16.11 2.48
N ALA A 61 14.61 -16.42 1.18
CA ALA A 61 13.39 -16.15 0.41
C ALA A 61 12.14 -16.79 1.03
N ASP A 62 12.25 -17.99 1.61
CA ASP A 62 11.12 -18.66 2.24
C ASP A 62 10.59 -17.92 3.47
N LYS A 63 11.47 -17.22 4.21
CA LYS A 63 11.09 -16.36 5.33
C LYS A 63 10.31 -15.14 4.84
N LEU A 64 10.76 -14.51 3.75
CA LEU A 64 10.08 -13.36 3.14
C LEU A 64 8.69 -13.75 2.60
N ILE A 65 8.60 -14.86 1.88
CA ILE A 65 7.36 -15.41 1.35
C ILE A 65 6.32 -15.60 2.47
N LYS A 66 6.74 -16.22 3.57
CA LYS A 66 5.89 -16.43 4.76
C LYS A 66 5.54 -15.12 5.45
N LYS A 67 6.52 -14.24 5.68
CA LYS A 67 6.34 -12.94 6.35
C LYS A 67 5.28 -12.08 5.68
N PHE A 68 5.24 -12.09 4.35
CA PHE A 68 4.33 -11.28 3.56
C PHE A 68 3.09 -12.03 3.06
N HIS A 69 2.92 -13.31 3.42
CA HIS A 69 1.84 -14.17 2.93
C HIS A 69 1.71 -14.09 1.40
N LEU A 70 2.83 -14.24 0.68
CA LEU A 70 2.80 -14.18 -0.78
C LEU A 70 2.05 -15.38 -1.34
N GLY A 71 1.03 -15.12 -2.16
CA GLY A 71 0.26 -16.17 -2.83
C GLY A 71 0.78 -16.47 -4.23
N THR A 72 0.40 -17.63 -4.78
CA THR A 72 0.62 -18.01 -6.17
C THR A 72 -0.70 -17.94 -6.93
N SER A 73 -0.71 -17.29 -8.09
CA SER A 73 -1.86 -17.27 -9.00
C SER A 73 -1.80 -18.44 -10.00
N SER A 74 -2.94 -18.74 -10.65
CA SER A 74 -3.02 -19.78 -11.68
C SER A 74 -2.05 -19.57 -12.86
N ASP A 75 -1.66 -18.32 -13.11
CA ASP A 75 -0.80 -17.93 -14.24
C ASP A 75 0.66 -17.75 -13.79
N ASN A 76 1.09 -18.45 -12.75
CA ASN A 76 2.44 -18.42 -12.19
C ASN A 76 2.86 -17.03 -11.65
N GLY A 77 1.93 -16.08 -11.53
CA GLY A 77 2.16 -14.79 -10.93
C GLY A 77 2.15 -14.85 -9.40
N VAL A 78 2.58 -13.77 -8.77
CA VAL A 78 2.46 -13.57 -7.33
C VAL A 78 1.15 -12.88 -6.98
N VAL A 79 0.54 -13.28 -5.88
CA VAL A 79 -0.58 -12.56 -5.26
C VAL A 79 -0.07 -11.82 -4.02
N TYR A 80 -0.12 -10.50 -4.07
CA TYR A 80 0.18 -9.63 -2.94
C TYR A 80 -1.10 -9.37 -2.15
N TRP A 81 -1.30 -10.12 -1.05
CA TRP A 81 -2.47 -9.98 -0.21
C TRP A 81 -2.38 -8.75 0.69
N GLN A 82 -3.37 -7.88 0.63
CA GLN A 82 -3.52 -6.77 1.55
C GLN A 82 -4.26 -7.25 2.81
N ILE A 83 -3.51 -7.46 3.87
CA ILE A 83 -3.99 -7.96 5.16
C ILE A 83 -3.84 -6.83 6.18
N ASP A 84 -4.93 -6.49 6.89
CA ASP A 84 -4.89 -5.43 7.87
C ASP A 84 -4.38 -5.90 9.25
N GLN A 85 -4.25 -4.98 10.19
CA GLN A 85 -3.76 -5.25 11.56
C GLN A 85 -4.64 -6.23 12.38
N LYS A 86 -5.87 -6.47 11.96
CA LYS A 86 -6.79 -7.44 12.56
C LYS A 86 -6.83 -8.75 11.79
N MET A 87 -5.82 -9.00 10.94
CA MET A 87 -5.71 -10.17 10.07
C MET A 87 -6.90 -10.33 9.10
N ARG A 88 -7.64 -9.27 8.81
CA ARG A 88 -8.71 -9.29 7.82
C ARG A 88 -8.12 -9.05 6.43
N ILE A 89 -8.53 -9.85 5.47
CA ILE A 89 -8.02 -9.77 4.10
C ILE A 89 -8.87 -8.79 3.32
N ARG A 90 -8.25 -7.69 2.92
CA ARG A 90 -8.91 -6.59 2.22
C ARG A 90 -9.03 -6.84 0.73
N THR A 91 -7.96 -7.30 0.12
CA THR A 91 -7.89 -7.68 -1.30
C THR A 91 -6.57 -8.39 -1.59
N GLY A 92 -6.36 -8.78 -2.86
CA GLY A 92 -5.08 -9.23 -3.39
C GLY A 92 -4.81 -8.56 -4.72
N LYS A 93 -3.55 -8.26 -5.00
CA LYS A 93 -3.07 -7.75 -6.29
C LYS A 93 -2.21 -8.81 -6.96
N VAL A 94 -2.63 -9.28 -8.12
CA VAL A 94 -1.87 -10.26 -8.91
C VAL A 94 -0.91 -9.52 -9.83
N MET A 95 0.36 -9.94 -9.81
CA MET A 95 1.42 -9.37 -10.63
C MET A 95 2.24 -10.47 -11.29
N ALA A 96 2.68 -10.22 -12.52
CA ALA A 96 3.57 -11.11 -13.25
C ALA A 96 4.97 -10.51 -13.35
N TYR A 97 5.97 -11.34 -13.08
CA TYR A 97 7.39 -10.98 -13.15
C TYR A 97 8.16 -12.00 -13.99
N ASP A 98 9.27 -11.56 -14.58
CA ASP A 98 10.26 -12.44 -15.15
C ASP A 98 11.02 -13.14 -14.02
N PRO A 99 11.09 -14.48 -13.97
CA PRO A 99 11.71 -15.22 -12.87
C PRO A 99 13.23 -15.07 -12.82
N ASN A 100 13.86 -14.60 -13.91
CA ASN A 100 15.30 -14.44 -13.98
C ASN A 100 15.77 -13.04 -13.53
N THR A 101 15.01 -12.02 -13.90
CA THR A 101 15.38 -10.62 -13.70
C THR A 101 14.56 -9.92 -12.60
N GLY A 102 13.42 -10.49 -12.19
CA GLY A 102 12.48 -9.83 -11.28
C GLY A 102 11.82 -8.58 -11.87
N LYS A 103 12.01 -8.32 -13.17
CA LYS A 103 11.35 -7.21 -13.85
C LYS A 103 9.88 -7.55 -14.10
N ARG A 104 9.01 -6.54 -13.91
CA ARG A 104 7.58 -6.68 -14.18
C ARG A 104 7.34 -6.97 -15.66
N ILE A 105 6.46 -7.92 -15.96
CA ILE A 105 5.98 -8.19 -17.31
C ILE A 105 4.91 -7.15 -17.63
N LYS A 106 5.28 -6.16 -18.48
CA LYS A 106 4.42 -4.99 -18.78
C LYS A 106 3.24 -5.32 -19.71
N THR A 107 3.25 -6.45 -20.39
CA THR A 107 2.16 -6.91 -21.27
C THR A 107 0.93 -7.37 -20.49
N THR A 108 1.06 -7.60 -19.18
CA THR A 108 -0.03 -7.97 -18.30
C THR A 108 -0.38 -6.79 -17.38
N PHE A 109 -1.68 -6.49 -17.28
CA PHE A 109 -2.15 -5.50 -16.29
C PHE A 109 -2.27 -6.15 -14.91
N PRO A 110 -2.04 -5.37 -13.82
CA PRO A 110 -2.31 -5.86 -12.49
C PRO A 110 -3.79 -6.25 -12.37
N THR A 111 -4.03 -7.45 -11.88
CA THR A 111 -5.39 -7.94 -11.63
C THR A 111 -5.68 -7.87 -10.13
N TRP A 112 -6.87 -7.37 -9.78
CA TRP A 112 -7.31 -7.26 -8.40
C TRP A 112 -8.33 -8.34 -8.07
N ILE A 113 -8.08 -9.11 -7.03
CA ILE A 113 -8.96 -10.23 -6.62
C ILE A 113 -10.40 -9.75 -6.36
N HIS A 114 -10.59 -8.62 -5.67
CA HIS A 114 -11.92 -8.09 -5.42
C HIS A 114 -12.68 -7.76 -6.71
N LYS A 115 -11.99 -7.35 -7.78
CA LYS A 115 -12.64 -7.09 -9.09
C LYS A 115 -13.09 -8.38 -9.75
N ILE A 116 -12.29 -9.45 -9.65
CA ILE A 116 -12.67 -10.77 -10.14
C ILE A 116 -13.92 -11.28 -9.42
N LEU A 117 -14.00 -11.03 -8.09
CA LEU A 117 -15.10 -11.48 -7.25
C LEU A 117 -16.33 -10.55 -7.28
N GLY A 118 -16.27 -9.41 -7.99
CA GLY A 118 -17.34 -8.42 -8.02
C GLY A 118 -17.62 -7.76 -6.68
N GLN A 119 -16.62 -7.68 -5.80
CA GLN A 119 -16.73 -7.17 -4.43
C GLN A 119 -16.26 -5.73 -4.29
N THR A 120 -16.82 -5.01 -3.30
CA THR A 120 -16.40 -3.64 -2.95
C THR A 120 -15.48 -3.69 -1.74
N MET A 121 -14.23 -3.24 -1.90
CA MET A 121 -13.20 -3.35 -0.87
C MET A 121 -12.68 -1.99 -0.43
N LYS A 122 -12.36 -1.89 0.87
CA LYS A 122 -11.53 -0.81 1.40
C LYS A 122 -10.08 -1.32 1.49
N GLN A 123 -9.24 -0.91 0.56
CA GLN A 123 -7.83 -1.31 0.51
C GLN A 123 -7.05 -0.84 1.76
N CYS A 124 -5.94 -1.51 2.06
CA CYS A 124 -4.96 -1.07 3.04
C CYS A 124 -3.55 -1.12 2.42
N PHE A 125 -2.53 -0.70 3.16
CA PHE A 125 -1.16 -0.92 2.72
C PHE A 125 -0.85 -2.42 2.67
N PHE A 126 -0.10 -2.85 1.64
CA PHE A 126 0.50 -4.17 1.65
C PHE A 126 1.52 -4.26 2.80
N GLY A 127 1.55 -5.38 3.49
CA GLY A 127 2.40 -5.57 4.67
C GLY A 127 1.83 -5.00 5.99
N LEU A 128 0.66 -4.35 5.98
CA LEU A 128 0.10 -3.67 7.16
C LEU A 128 -0.08 -4.58 8.39
N HIS A 129 -0.36 -5.88 8.21
CA HIS A 129 -0.48 -6.85 9.30
C HIS A 129 0.79 -6.92 10.17
N GLN A 130 1.96 -6.63 9.62
CA GLN A 130 3.24 -6.67 10.35
C GLN A 130 3.32 -5.58 11.42
N THR A 131 2.62 -4.46 11.24
CA THR A 131 2.60 -3.36 12.23
C THR A 131 1.91 -3.75 13.54
N ALA A 132 1.13 -4.84 13.57
CA ALA A 132 0.55 -5.40 14.78
C ALA A 132 1.50 -6.37 15.51
N ILE A 133 2.55 -6.86 14.84
CA ILE A 133 3.56 -7.76 15.40
C ILE A 133 4.65 -6.94 16.10
N ASP A 134 5.18 -5.94 15.40
CA ASP A 134 6.17 -5.02 15.97
C ASP A 134 5.59 -3.61 16.08
N LEU A 135 5.27 -3.24 17.33
CA LEU A 135 4.68 -1.95 17.66
C LEU A 135 5.69 -0.81 17.73
N LYS A 136 7.00 -1.10 17.73
CA LYS A 136 8.07 -0.12 17.90
C LYS A 136 8.86 0.16 16.63
N ALA A 137 8.91 -0.80 15.70
CA ALA A 137 9.65 -0.64 14.45
C ALA A 137 9.22 0.61 13.70
N ASP A 138 10.18 1.34 13.14
CA ASP A 138 9.91 2.41 12.18
C ASP A 138 9.18 1.84 10.96
N ILE A 139 8.29 2.63 10.37
CA ILE A 139 7.53 2.21 9.20
C ILE A 139 8.05 2.96 7.99
N HIS A 140 8.50 2.21 6.98
CA HIS A 140 8.86 2.76 5.68
C HIS A 140 7.84 2.35 4.63
N ILE A 141 7.40 3.31 3.82
CA ILE A 141 6.40 3.09 2.77
C ILE A 141 7.05 3.31 1.42
N VAL A 142 7.02 2.28 0.59
CA VAL A 142 7.48 2.28 -0.81
C VAL A 142 6.30 2.23 -1.79
N GLU A 143 6.58 2.41 -3.08
CA GLU A 143 5.55 2.37 -4.11
C GLU A 143 5.07 0.94 -4.37
N SER A 144 6.00 0.01 -4.61
CA SER A 144 5.68 -1.34 -5.06
C SER A 144 5.77 -2.39 -3.96
N GLU A 145 4.92 -3.41 -4.07
CA GLU A 145 4.92 -4.57 -3.18
C GLU A 145 6.21 -5.38 -3.28
N LYS A 146 6.80 -5.47 -4.49
CA LYS A 146 8.10 -6.10 -4.74
C LYS A 146 9.18 -5.45 -3.88
N THR A 147 9.24 -4.13 -3.92
CA THR A 147 10.22 -3.32 -3.18
C THR A 147 10.08 -3.53 -1.67
N ALA A 148 8.85 -3.52 -1.12
CA ALA A 148 8.64 -3.78 0.31
C ALA A 148 9.15 -5.15 0.75
N VAL A 149 8.92 -6.20 -0.06
CA VAL A 149 9.42 -7.56 0.23
C VAL A 149 10.94 -7.61 0.23
N ILE A 150 11.57 -7.05 -0.80
CA ILE A 150 13.03 -7.08 -0.97
C ILE A 150 13.72 -6.26 0.13
N MET A 151 13.24 -5.05 0.39
CA MET A 151 13.82 -4.19 1.44
C MET A 151 13.68 -4.77 2.84
N SER A 152 12.67 -5.60 3.08
CA SER A 152 12.53 -6.34 4.35
C SER A 152 13.60 -7.42 4.56
N TYR A 153 14.34 -7.81 3.53
CA TYR A 153 15.55 -8.63 3.66
C TYR A 153 16.75 -7.79 4.09
N PHE A 154 16.97 -6.65 3.44
CA PHE A 154 18.12 -5.79 3.71
C PHE A 154 18.00 -5.03 5.03
N HIS A 155 16.80 -4.68 5.44
CA HIS A 155 16.50 -3.93 6.66
C HIS A 155 15.36 -4.60 7.44
N PRO A 156 15.63 -5.77 8.07
CA PRO A 156 14.63 -6.55 8.78
C PRO A 156 14.07 -5.87 10.04
N GLU A 157 14.79 -4.89 10.59
CA GLU A 157 14.40 -4.07 11.75
C GLU A 157 13.30 -3.05 11.42
N ILE A 158 13.06 -2.79 10.13
CA ILE A 158 12.07 -1.84 9.64
C ILE A 158 10.82 -2.58 9.19
N THR A 159 9.66 -2.02 9.45
CA THR A 159 8.40 -2.51 8.86
C THR A 159 8.18 -1.85 7.51
N TRP A 160 8.38 -2.63 6.44
CA TRP A 160 8.19 -2.16 5.07
C TRP A 160 6.76 -2.39 4.59
N LEU A 161 6.11 -1.29 4.18
CA LEU A 161 4.77 -1.30 3.60
C LEU A 161 4.83 -0.84 2.14
N ALA A 162 3.84 -1.26 1.34
CA ALA A 162 3.68 -0.70 0.00
C ALA A 162 2.32 -0.02 -0.20
N SER A 163 2.35 1.11 -0.90
CA SER A 163 1.14 1.86 -1.27
C SER A 163 0.34 1.18 -2.39
N GLY A 164 1.04 0.47 -3.28
CA GLY A 164 0.48 -0.19 -4.46
C GLY A 164 0.50 0.66 -5.73
N GLY A 165 1.15 1.81 -5.71
CA GLY A 165 1.37 2.72 -6.84
C GLY A 165 1.60 4.16 -6.39
N SER A 166 2.21 5.00 -7.25
CA SER A 166 2.62 6.38 -6.94
C SER A 166 1.48 7.30 -6.48
N THR A 167 0.25 7.05 -6.92
CA THR A 167 -0.95 7.82 -6.55
C THR A 167 -1.76 7.18 -5.42
N ALA A 168 -1.28 6.09 -4.83
CA ALA A 168 -2.05 5.26 -3.90
C ALA A 168 -1.85 5.64 -2.41
N LEU A 169 -1.20 6.77 -2.09
CA LEU A 169 -1.07 7.32 -0.73
C LEU A 169 -2.38 7.96 -0.24
N GLN A 170 -3.45 7.18 -0.23
CA GLN A 170 -4.78 7.65 0.18
C GLN A 170 -4.84 7.85 1.70
N SER A 171 -5.31 9.03 2.14
CA SER A 171 -5.32 9.45 3.54
C SER A 171 -5.92 8.42 4.49
N TYR A 172 -7.03 7.76 4.12
CA TYR A 172 -7.67 6.78 5.01
C TYR A 172 -6.79 5.56 5.36
N LYS A 173 -5.79 5.22 4.53
CA LYS A 173 -4.86 4.11 4.82
C LYS A 173 -3.96 4.43 6.02
N PHE A 174 -3.65 5.72 6.22
CA PHE A 174 -2.77 6.19 7.29
C PHE A 174 -3.41 6.16 8.68
N GLU A 175 -4.74 6.05 8.77
CA GLU A 175 -5.41 5.93 10.07
C GLU A 175 -4.91 4.74 10.89
N ALA A 176 -4.47 3.68 10.22
CA ALA A 176 -3.89 2.50 10.86
C ALA A 176 -2.48 2.74 11.44
N LEU A 177 -1.84 3.89 11.12
CA LEU A 177 -0.46 4.20 11.49
C LEU A 177 -0.36 5.27 12.58
N LYS A 178 -1.45 5.56 13.28
CA LYS A 178 -1.47 6.53 14.40
C LYS A 178 -0.44 6.17 15.46
N GLY A 179 0.31 7.17 15.93
CA GLY A 179 1.36 7.01 16.94
C GLY A 179 2.65 6.38 16.43
N ARG A 180 2.74 6.09 15.12
CA ARG A 180 3.93 5.46 14.54
C ARG A 180 4.84 6.50 13.87
N LYS A 181 6.11 6.16 13.78
CA LYS A 181 7.10 6.89 12.99
C LYS A 181 7.06 6.36 11.56
N VAL A 182 6.89 7.25 10.57
CA VAL A 182 6.65 6.89 9.17
C VAL A 182 7.58 7.69 8.26
N CYS A 183 8.29 7.02 7.36
CA CYS A 183 9.08 7.61 6.30
C CYS A 183 8.59 7.12 4.93
N LEU A 184 8.53 8.02 3.96
CA LEU A 184 8.15 7.70 2.58
C LEU A 184 9.39 7.55 1.72
N PHE A 185 9.44 6.48 0.92
CA PHE A 185 10.52 6.15 0.00
C PHE A 185 9.97 6.08 -1.43
N PRO A 186 9.86 7.21 -2.13
CA PRO A 186 9.41 7.23 -3.52
C PRO A 186 10.42 6.58 -4.46
N ASP A 187 9.92 6.05 -5.57
CA ASP A 187 10.75 5.65 -6.69
C ASP A 187 11.41 6.88 -7.33
N GLN A 188 12.47 6.70 -8.10
CA GLN A 188 13.15 7.77 -8.81
C GLN A 188 12.16 8.59 -9.65
N GLY A 189 12.30 9.92 -9.63
CA GLY A 189 11.41 10.88 -10.30
C GLY A 189 10.04 11.09 -9.61
N LYS A 190 9.85 10.60 -8.38
CA LYS A 190 8.60 10.75 -7.62
C LYS A 190 8.74 11.52 -6.31
N TYR A 191 9.93 12.01 -6.00
CA TYR A 191 10.18 12.72 -4.74
C TYR A 191 9.23 13.89 -4.51
N GLU A 192 9.15 14.83 -5.45
CA GLU A 192 8.32 16.04 -5.30
C GLU A 192 6.84 15.67 -5.05
N LEU A 193 6.31 14.73 -5.86
CA LEU A 193 4.93 14.27 -5.72
C LEU A 193 4.67 13.69 -4.32
N TRP A 194 5.57 12.85 -3.81
CA TRP A 194 5.39 12.19 -2.54
C TRP A 194 5.65 13.12 -1.36
N ASN A 195 6.59 14.06 -1.50
CA ASN A 195 6.85 15.06 -0.47
C ASN A 195 5.64 16.01 -0.28
N GLU A 196 5.05 16.52 -1.37
CA GLU A 196 3.81 17.29 -1.28
C GLU A 196 2.65 16.49 -0.64
N GLN A 197 2.54 15.20 -0.96
CA GLN A 197 1.53 14.35 -0.35
C GLN A 197 1.81 14.13 1.14
N MET A 198 3.06 13.95 1.54
CA MET A 198 3.47 13.82 2.95
C MET A 198 3.05 15.04 3.76
N GLU A 199 3.31 16.25 3.28
CA GLU A 199 2.91 17.49 3.95
C GLU A 199 1.38 17.57 4.18
N ARG A 200 0.60 17.20 3.17
CA ARG A 200 -0.87 17.12 3.28
C ARG A 200 -1.33 16.04 4.26
N LEU A 201 -0.64 14.90 4.29
CA LEU A 201 -0.93 13.79 5.21
C LEU A 201 -0.55 14.16 6.65
N GLN A 202 0.56 14.84 6.87
CA GLN A 202 0.98 15.32 8.19
C GLN A 202 -0.07 16.26 8.81
N PHE A 203 -0.63 17.16 8.01
CA PHE A 203 -1.73 18.02 8.46
C PHE A 203 -2.99 17.23 8.84
N LYS A 204 -3.34 16.20 8.06
CA LYS A 204 -4.54 15.36 8.30
C LYS A 204 -4.36 14.35 9.43
N HIS A 205 -3.15 13.93 9.69
CA HIS A 205 -2.82 12.88 10.66
C HIS A 205 -1.73 13.35 11.65
N PRO A 206 -2.01 14.36 12.50
CA PRO A 206 -1.02 14.97 13.41
C PRO A 206 -0.49 13.99 14.47
N SER A 207 -1.13 12.85 14.66
CA SER A 207 -0.67 11.79 15.56
C SER A 207 0.35 10.83 14.91
N ILE A 208 0.65 10.96 13.62
CA ILE A 208 1.72 10.21 12.95
C ILE A 208 2.98 11.06 12.98
N ASN A 209 4.09 10.46 13.38
CA ASN A 209 5.40 11.12 13.35
C ASN A 209 6.03 10.91 11.96
N PHE A 210 5.64 11.74 11.00
CA PHE A 210 6.25 11.69 9.66
C PHE A 210 7.69 12.18 9.72
N GLN A 211 8.58 11.38 9.14
CA GLN A 211 9.96 11.76 8.87
C GLN A 211 10.05 12.41 7.48
N PRO A 212 11.12 13.16 7.19
CA PRO A 212 11.36 13.69 5.85
C PRO A 212 11.25 12.58 4.81
N THR A 213 10.62 12.88 3.66
CA THR A 213 10.57 11.97 2.51
C THR A 213 11.99 11.66 2.06
N SER A 214 12.32 10.38 1.81
CA SER A 214 13.65 10.00 1.34
C SER A 214 13.93 10.58 -0.05
N VAL A 215 15.12 11.10 -0.21
CA VAL A 215 15.69 11.60 -1.49
C VAL A 215 16.70 10.61 -2.09
N ASP A 216 16.84 9.44 -1.49
CA ASP A 216 17.92 8.48 -1.84
C ASP A 216 17.90 8.11 -3.32
N CYS A 217 16.74 7.77 -3.88
CA CYS A 217 16.65 7.41 -5.30
C CYS A 217 17.06 8.56 -6.23
N GLU A 218 16.73 9.82 -5.88
CA GLU A 218 17.13 10.98 -6.68
C GLU A 218 18.65 11.21 -6.61
N ILE A 219 19.23 11.07 -5.41
CA ILE A 219 20.68 11.19 -5.20
C ILE A 219 21.40 10.08 -5.95
N TRP A 220 20.96 8.84 -5.86
CA TRP A 220 21.60 7.72 -6.54
C TRP A 220 21.48 7.81 -8.05
N HIS A 221 20.35 8.26 -8.57
CA HIS A 221 20.20 8.54 -10.02
C HIS A 221 21.16 9.64 -10.50
N THR A 222 21.24 10.77 -9.77
CA THR A 222 22.17 11.86 -10.09
C THR A 222 23.62 11.41 -10.11
N ASN A 223 23.99 10.44 -9.26
CA ASN A 223 25.32 9.84 -9.19
C ASN A 223 25.52 8.62 -10.11
N ASN A 224 24.58 8.33 -11.02
CA ASN A 224 24.60 7.19 -11.94
C ASN A 224 24.70 5.81 -11.24
N LEU A 225 24.19 5.69 -10.03
CA LEU A 225 24.15 4.43 -9.28
C LEU A 225 22.90 3.59 -9.60
N ILE A 226 21.83 4.24 -10.03
CA ILE A 226 20.59 3.63 -10.53
C ILE A 226 20.18 4.26 -11.85
N GLU A 227 19.31 3.56 -12.59
CA GLU A 227 18.77 4.04 -13.86
C GLU A 227 17.44 4.79 -13.65
N GLU A 228 16.94 5.43 -14.70
CA GLU A 228 15.63 6.06 -14.70
C GLU A 228 14.54 5.05 -14.33
N SER A 229 13.66 5.44 -13.43
CA SER A 229 12.56 4.61 -12.88
C SER A 229 12.97 3.40 -12.03
N ASP A 230 14.24 3.26 -11.66
CA ASP A 230 14.67 2.30 -10.63
C ASP A 230 14.14 2.71 -9.25
N ASP A 231 14.01 1.74 -8.36
CA ASP A 231 13.61 1.94 -6.98
C ASP A 231 14.76 1.61 -6.00
N ILE A 232 14.51 1.82 -4.72
CA ILE A 232 15.50 1.53 -3.65
C ILE A 232 15.95 0.05 -3.68
N ALA A 233 15.07 -0.91 -3.99
CA ALA A 233 15.43 -2.32 -4.03
C ALA A 233 16.39 -2.63 -5.20
N ASP A 234 16.24 -1.94 -6.32
CA ASP A 234 17.12 -2.14 -7.48
C ASP A 234 18.57 -1.74 -7.15
N TYR A 235 18.76 -0.65 -6.38
CA TYR A 235 20.07 -0.27 -5.84
C TYR A 235 20.68 -1.36 -4.95
N TYR A 236 19.91 -1.85 -3.97
CA TYR A 236 20.39 -2.86 -3.03
C TYR A 236 20.68 -4.21 -3.71
N ILE A 237 19.88 -4.63 -4.68
CA ILE A 237 20.13 -5.87 -5.44
C ILE A 237 21.43 -5.76 -6.24
N LYS A 238 21.65 -4.64 -6.93
CA LYS A 238 22.89 -4.42 -7.71
C LYS A 238 24.12 -4.57 -6.82
N ASN A 239 24.12 -3.94 -5.64
CA ASN A 239 25.26 -3.97 -4.72
C ASN A 239 25.42 -5.33 -4.02
N HIS A 240 24.31 -6.01 -3.68
CA HIS A 240 24.36 -7.34 -3.08
C HIS A 240 24.96 -8.41 -4.00
N SER A 241 24.81 -8.25 -5.31
CA SER A 241 25.38 -9.18 -6.30
C SER A 241 26.88 -9.09 -6.45
N HIS A 242 27.51 -8.00 -5.98
CA HIS A 242 28.96 -7.81 -6.01
C HIS A 242 29.69 -8.42 -4.80
N ASP A 243 28.96 -8.75 -3.72
CA ASP A 243 29.52 -9.30 -2.48
C ASP A 243 29.52 -10.85 -2.45
N LYS A 244 29.14 -11.51 -3.54
CA LYS A 244 29.14 -12.97 -3.73
C LYS A 244 30.08 -13.38 -4.85
#